data_67fcfe6f979c095cc4e1f2c14f647bb9
#
_entry.id   67fcfe6f979c095cc4e1f2c14f647bb9
#
_cell.length_a   1.000
_cell.length_b   1.000
_cell.length_c   1.000
_cell.angle_alpha   90.00
_cell.angle_beta   90.00
_cell.angle_gamma   90.00
#
_symmetry.space_group_name_H-M   'P 1'
#
loop_
_entity.id
_entity.type
_entity.pdbx_description
1 polymer ?
#
loop_
_entity_poly.entity_id
_entity_poly.type
_entity_poly.pdbx_seq_one_letter_code
_entity_poly.pdbx_strand_id
1 'polypeptide(L)'
;MLNDAEIIIRLVLSLVLSGLIGLERQIHRRTAGLRTHILLSLGSCLIMLTSLYIFAIYKNEAPLDPARIAAGVITGIGFLGAGAIIRDRGGVKGLTTAASLWVVAGIGLATGCGFYKAALFTTALALITLYFLRYVERIMFGKEEQEK
;
A
#
# COMPACT_ATOMS: atom_id res chain seq x y z
N MET A 1 4.18 -25.74 5.68
CA MET A 1 3.96 -25.05 4.41
C MET A 1 2.55 -24.49 4.41
N LEU A 2 2.34 -23.30 3.84
CA LEU A 2 0.99 -22.76 3.66
C LEU A 2 0.22 -23.65 2.67
N ASN A 3 -1.08 -23.86 2.90
CA ASN A 3 -1.91 -24.57 1.94
C ASN A 3 -2.39 -23.59 0.84
N ASP A 4 -2.85 -24.13 -0.29
CA ASP A 4 -3.25 -23.32 -1.45
C ASP A 4 -4.40 -22.37 -1.11
N ALA A 5 -5.34 -22.79 -0.27
CA ALA A 5 -6.46 -21.94 0.16
C ALA A 5 -5.96 -20.72 0.96
N GLU A 6 -4.96 -20.91 1.82
CA GLU A 6 -4.39 -19.82 2.60
C GLU A 6 -3.63 -18.82 1.72
N ILE A 7 -2.89 -19.28 0.71
CA ILE A 7 -2.23 -18.43 -0.28
C ILE A 7 -3.27 -17.59 -1.03
N ILE A 8 -4.34 -18.21 -1.50
CA ILE A 8 -5.43 -17.53 -2.21
C ILE A 8 -6.09 -16.49 -1.31
N ILE A 9 -6.41 -16.83 -0.06
CA ILE A 9 -7.02 -15.89 0.90
C ILE A 9 -6.14 -14.66 1.10
N ARG A 10 -4.83 -14.84 1.28
CA ARG A 10 -3.88 -13.73 1.48
C ARG A 10 -3.84 -12.81 0.27
N LEU A 11 -3.77 -13.37 -0.94
CA LEU A 11 -3.77 -12.60 -2.19
C LEU A 11 -5.10 -11.87 -2.41
N VAL A 12 -6.24 -12.55 -2.22
CA VAL A 12 -7.57 -11.94 -2.37
C VAL A 12 -7.78 -10.83 -1.33
N LEU A 13 -7.38 -11.05 -0.08
CA LEU A 13 -7.48 -10.04 0.95
C LEU A 13 -6.62 -8.81 0.63
N SER A 14 -5.38 -9.02 0.17
CA SER A 14 -4.49 -7.97 -0.32
C SER A 14 -5.13 -7.15 -1.43
N LEU A 15 -5.73 -7.81 -2.43
CA LEU A 15 -6.45 -7.19 -3.54
C LEU A 15 -7.62 -6.34 -3.04
N VAL A 16 -8.46 -6.89 -2.17
CA VAL A 16 -9.67 -6.20 -1.67
C VAL A 16 -9.29 -4.97 -0.84
N LEU A 17 -8.39 -5.11 0.13
CA LEU A 17 -8.01 -4.00 1.01
C LEU A 17 -7.34 -2.86 0.26
N SER A 18 -6.41 -3.18 -0.64
CA SER A 18 -5.75 -2.18 -1.48
C SER A 18 -6.71 -1.58 -2.52
N GLY A 19 -7.64 -2.39 -3.02
CA GLY A 19 -8.67 -1.96 -3.94
C GLY A 19 -9.59 -0.88 -3.34
N LEU A 20 -9.95 -1.00 -2.07
CA LEU A 20 -10.74 0.03 -1.37
C LEU A 20 -10.02 1.38 -1.35
N ILE A 21 -8.72 1.39 -1.00
CA ILE A 21 -7.91 2.62 -1.03
C ILE A 21 -7.76 3.13 -2.46
N GLY A 22 -7.43 2.24 -3.41
CA GLY A 22 -7.27 2.59 -4.81
C GLY A 22 -8.55 3.13 -5.45
N LEU A 23 -9.72 2.63 -5.05
CA LEU A 23 -11.02 3.11 -5.49
C LEU A 23 -11.27 4.55 -5.01
N GLU A 24 -11.00 4.86 -3.74
CA GLU A 24 -11.05 6.22 -3.21
C GLU A 24 -10.17 7.17 -4.04
N ARG A 25 -8.95 6.73 -4.35
CA ARG A 25 -8.00 7.52 -5.16
C ARG A 25 -8.50 7.72 -6.59
N GLN A 26 -9.08 6.68 -7.19
CA GLN A 26 -9.66 6.71 -8.54
C GLN A 26 -10.84 7.67 -8.64
N ILE A 27 -11.80 7.60 -7.69
CA ILE A 27 -12.98 8.48 -7.63
C ILE A 27 -12.54 9.95 -7.59
N HIS A 28 -11.46 10.23 -6.85
CA HIS A 28 -10.94 11.60 -6.70
C HIS A 28 -9.89 11.98 -7.76
N ARG A 29 -9.78 11.22 -8.86
CA ARG A 29 -8.90 11.50 -10.02
C ARG A 29 -7.45 11.75 -9.63
N ARG A 30 -6.91 10.99 -8.65
CA ARG A 30 -5.51 11.07 -8.25
C ARG A 30 -4.63 10.31 -9.23
N THR A 31 -3.34 10.67 -9.30
CA THR A 31 -2.37 10.12 -10.28
C THR A 31 -2.24 8.60 -10.22
N ALA A 32 -2.26 7.99 -9.01
CA ALA A 32 -2.33 6.55 -8.82
C ALA A 32 -3.74 6.16 -8.35
N GLY A 33 -4.43 5.32 -9.12
CA GLY A 33 -5.79 4.86 -8.88
C GLY A 33 -5.87 3.38 -8.52
N LEU A 34 -7.03 2.77 -8.81
CA LEU A 34 -7.40 1.41 -8.43
C LEU A 34 -6.37 0.36 -8.87
N ARG A 35 -6.02 0.35 -10.16
CA ARG A 35 -5.10 -0.64 -10.73
C ARG A 35 -3.72 -0.58 -10.08
N THR A 36 -3.20 0.61 -9.88
CA THR A 36 -1.86 0.82 -9.30
C THR A 36 -1.79 0.30 -7.87
N HIS A 37 -2.79 0.62 -7.04
CA HIS A 37 -2.84 0.17 -5.64
C HIS A 37 -3.00 -1.34 -5.52
N ILE A 38 -3.87 -1.96 -6.34
CA ILE A 38 -4.06 -3.41 -6.35
C ILE A 38 -2.76 -4.12 -6.76
N LEU A 39 -2.17 -3.74 -7.90
CA LEU A 39 -0.96 -4.40 -8.40
C LEU A 39 0.20 -4.27 -7.42
N LEU A 40 0.35 -3.11 -6.80
CA LEU A 40 1.39 -2.89 -5.81
C LEU A 40 1.22 -3.77 -4.57
N SER A 41 0.02 -3.86 -4.04
CA SER A 41 -0.28 -4.70 -2.87
C SER A 41 -0.12 -6.18 -3.17
N LEU A 42 -0.63 -6.63 -4.33
CA LEU A 42 -0.44 -8.01 -4.78
C LEU A 42 1.03 -8.38 -4.93
N GLY A 43 1.84 -7.50 -5.55
CA GLY A 43 3.28 -7.69 -5.67
C GLY A 43 3.97 -7.78 -4.30
N SER A 44 3.62 -6.90 -3.37
CA SER A 44 4.15 -6.91 -2.01
C SER A 44 3.74 -8.19 -1.24
N CYS A 45 2.48 -8.61 -1.38
CA CYS A 45 1.96 -9.84 -0.80
C CYS A 45 2.69 -11.07 -1.36
N LEU A 46 2.86 -11.15 -2.67
CA LEU A 46 3.58 -12.23 -3.34
C LEU A 46 5.04 -12.32 -2.87
N ILE A 47 5.74 -11.19 -2.77
CA ILE A 47 7.12 -11.15 -2.28
C ILE A 47 7.20 -11.66 -0.85
N MET A 48 6.26 -11.29 0.03
CA MET A 48 6.21 -11.80 1.39
C MET A 48 5.93 -13.31 1.44
N LEU A 49 4.97 -13.81 0.64
CA LEU A 49 4.68 -15.24 0.50
C LEU A 49 5.90 -16.01 0.01
N THR A 50 6.61 -15.48 -0.99
CA THR A 50 7.85 -16.07 -1.52
C THR A 50 8.94 -16.14 -0.44
N SER A 51 9.07 -15.07 0.35
CA SER A 51 10.02 -15.03 1.47
C SER A 51 9.73 -16.12 2.51
N LEU A 52 8.47 -16.28 2.90
CA LEU A 52 8.05 -17.32 3.84
C LEU A 52 8.21 -18.73 3.25
N TYR A 53 7.99 -18.91 1.96
CA TYR A 53 8.18 -20.17 1.26
C TYR A 53 9.65 -20.58 1.25
N ILE A 54 10.57 -19.67 0.88
CA ILE A 54 12.01 -19.92 0.91
C ILE A 54 12.47 -20.26 2.35
N PHE A 55 12.02 -19.48 3.33
CA PHE A 55 12.33 -19.75 4.73
C PHE A 55 11.86 -21.15 5.16
N ALA A 56 10.66 -21.56 4.78
CA ALA A 56 10.10 -22.88 5.15
C ALA A 56 10.92 -24.04 4.57
N ILE A 57 11.49 -23.87 3.36
CA ILE A 57 12.33 -24.91 2.71
C ILE A 57 13.70 -25.01 3.37
N TYR A 58 14.38 -23.87 3.57
CA TYR A 58 15.81 -23.83 3.89
C TYR A 58 16.13 -23.52 5.36
N LYS A 59 15.13 -23.38 6.25
CA LYS A 59 15.32 -22.99 7.66
C LYS A 59 16.26 -23.89 8.47
N ASN A 60 16.43 -25.15 8.06
CA ASN A 60 17.31 -26.12 8.72
C ASN A 60 18.72 -26.17 8.09
N GLU A 61 18.93 -25.52 6.96
CA GLU A 61 20.19 -25.56 6.20
C GLU A 61 21.01 -24.28 6.42
N ALA A 62 20.36 -23.15 6.67
CA ALA A 62 21.02 -21.87 6.88
C ALA A 62 20.18 -20.94 7.78
N PRO A 63 20.83 -20.02 8.52
CA PRO A 63 20.14 -18.97 9.27
C PRO A 63 19.53 -17.95 8.30
N LEU A 64 18.28 -18.18 7.91
CA LEU A 64 17.54 -17.29 7.01
C LEU A 64 16.63 -16.36 7.79
N ASP A 65 16.59 -15.09 7.35
CA ASP A 65 15.65 -14.10 7.85
C ASP A 65 14.62 -13.76 6.76
N PRO A 66 13.35 -14.18 6.92
CA PRO A 66 12.31 -13.88 5.95
C PRO A 66 12.02 -12.38 5.81
N ALA A 67 12.39 -11.55 6.79
CA ALA A 67 12.23 -10.10 6.68
C ALA A 67 13.17 -9.46 5.67
N ARG A 68 14.31 -10.07 5.33
CA ARG A 68 15.28 -9.50 4.39
C ARG A 68 14.73 -9.32 2.98
N ILE A 69 13.99 -10.31 2.45
CA ILE A 69 13.37 -10.21 1.13
C ILE A 69 12.23 -9.19 1.17
N ALA A 70 11.43 -9.21 2.24
CA ALA A 70 10.34 -8.27 2.43
C ALA A 70 10.82 -6.81 2.57
N ALA A 71 12.00 -6.59 3.20
CA ALA A 71 12.60 -5.26 3.30
C ALA A 71 12.91 -4.64 1.93
N GLY A 72 13.19 -5.46 0.91
CA GLY A 72 13.36 -5.01 -0.47
C GLY A 72 12.13 -4.30 -1.03
N VAL A 73 10.92 -4.67 -0.60
CA VAL A 73 9.69 -3.98 -0.99
C VAL A 73 9.69 -2.54 -0.48
N ILE A 74 10.05 -2.34 0.79
CA ILE A 74 10.06 -1.01 1.42
C ILE A 74 11.05 -0.08 0.72
N THR A 75 12.20 -0.60 0.33
CA THR A 75 13.20 0.16 -0.44
C THR A 75 12.70 0.44 -1.87
N GLY A 76 12.17 -0.59 -2.54
CA GLY A 76 11.69 -0.49 -3.92
C GLY A 76 10.52 0.47 -4.10
N ILE A 77 9.64 0.56 -3.10
CA ILE A 77 8.49 1.47 -3.16
C ILE A 77 8.94 2.94 -3.13
N GLY A 78 10.12 3.23 -2.59
CA GLY A 78 10.70 4.58 -2.64
C GLY A 78 10.84 5.11 -4.07
N PHE A 79 11.21 4.25 -5.02
CA PHE A 79 11.30 4.61 -6.44
C PHE A 79 9.92 4.95 -7.05
N LEU A 80 8.90 4.15 -6.79
CA LEU A 80 7.53 4.41 -7.25
C LEU A 80 6.93 5.64 -6.57
N GLY A 81 7.19 5.82 -5.28
CA GLY A 81 6.79 7.00 -4.53
C GLY A 81 7.42 8.28 -5.09
N ALA A 82 8.71 8.26 -5.37
CA ALA A 82 9.40 9.38 -6.01
C ALA A 82 8.82 9.69 -7.39
N GLY A 83 8.51 8.66 -8.19
CA GLY A 83 7.87 8.80 -9.49
C GLY A 83 6.45 9.40 -9.45
N ALA A 84 5.76 9.29 -8.30
CA ALA A 84 4.44 9.88 -8.10
C ALA A 84 4.49 11.36 -7.66
N ILE A 85 5.66 11.85 -7.24
CA ILE A 85 5.86 13.22 -6.78
C ILE A 85 6.34 14.08 -7.94
N ILE A 86 5.57 15.13 -8.25
CA ILE A 86 5.87 16.07 -9.34
C ILE A 86 6.12 17.45 -8.73
N ARG A 87 7.24 18.06 -9.11
CA ARG A 87 7.56 19.45 -8.77
C ARG A 87 7.40 20.32 -10.01
N ASP A 88 6.55 21.31 -9.93
CA ASP A 88 6.35 22.31 -10.97
C ASP A 88 6.43 23.73 -10.38
N ARG A 89 6.19 24.77 -11.22
CA ARG A 89 6.18 26.17 -10.77
C ARG A 89 5.08 26.48 -9.74
N GLY A 90 4.05 25.64 -9.65
CA GLY A 90 2.95 25.74 -8.68
C GLY A 90 3.19 24.99 -7.38
N GLY A 91 4.39 24.38 -7.18
CA GLY A 91 4.74 23.66 -5.96
C GLY A 91 4.97 22.17 -6.15
N VAL A 92 4.80 21.39 -5.07
CA VAL A 92 5.00 19.92 -5.05
C VAL A 92 3.64 19.24 -4.99
N LYS A 93 3.36 18.36 -5.96
CA LYS A 93 2.15 17.56 -6.05
C LYS A 93 2.47 16.08 -5.89
N GLY A 94 1.47 15.27 -5.48
CA GLY A 94 1.60 13.81 -5.41
C GLY A 94 2.11 13.23 -4.09
N LEU A 95 2.42 14.04 -3.08
CA LEU A 95 2.90 13.57 -1.76
C LEU A 95 1.93 12.58 -1.11
N THR A 96 0.63 12.90 -1.05
CA THR A 96 -0.40 11.99 -0.50
C THR A 96 -0.51 10.71 -1.32
N THR A 97 -0.34 10.79 -2.64
CA THR A 97 -0.34 9.62 -3.52
C THR A 97 0.87 8.73 -3.22
N ALA A 98 2.06 9.28 -3.11
CA ALA A 98 3.27 8.54 -2.73
C ALA A 98 3.11 7.87 -1.36
N ALA A 99 2.57 8.59 -0.36
CA ALA A 99 2.27 8.04 0.96
C ALA A 99 1.25 6.90 0.90
N SER A 100 0.18 7.03 0.09
CA SER A 100 -0.83 5.97 -0.07
C SER A 100 -0.26 4.70 -0.73
N LEU A 101 0.66 4.83 -1.69
CA LEU A 101 1.36 3.71 -2.30
C LEU A 101 2.23 2.99 -1.25
N TRP A 102 2.93 3.73 -0.40
CA TRP A 102 3.76 3.16 0.67
C TRP A 102 2.91 2.37 1.69
N VAL A 103 1.77 2.92 2.12
CA VAL A 103 0.82 2.24 3.01
C VAL A 103 0.28 0.96 2.39
N VAL A 104 -0.10 0.98 1.12
CA VAL A 104 -0.63 -0.18 0.40
C VAL A 104 0.41 -1.28 0.23
N ALA A 105 1.69 -0.94 0.03
CA ALA A 105 2.78 -1.91 0.04
C ALA A 105 2.87 -2.62 1.41
N GLY A 106 2.78 -1.86 2.51
CA GLY A 106 2.73 -2.40 3.86
C GLY A 106 1.52 -3.32 4.11
N ILE A 107 0.34 -2.96 3.59
CA ILE A 107 -0.87 -3.82 3.64
C ILE A 107 -0.62 -5.14 2.90
N GLY A 108 0.01 -5.10 1.73
CA GLY A 108 0.40 -6.29 0.98
C GLY A 108 1.36 -7.21 1.75
N LEU A 109 2.40 -6.64 2.38
CA LEU A 109 3.31 -7.39 3.24
C LEU A 109 2.58 -7.99 4.45
N ALA A 110 1.71 -7.22 5.12
CA ALA A 110 0.95 -7.67 6.28
C ALA A 110 0.00 -8.82 5.93
N THR A 111 -0.74 -8.73 4.80
CA THR A 111 -1.58 -9.84 4.33
C THR A 111 -0.74 -11.04 3.96
N GLY A 112 0.39 -10.84 3.27
CA GLY A 112 1.32 -11.90 2.86
C GLY A 112 1.92 -12.67 4.04
N CYS A 113 2.21 -12.01 5.17
CA CYS A 113 2.68 -12.70 6.38
C CYS A 113 1.56 -13.24 7.28
N GLY A 114 0.27 -12.99 6.95
CA GLY A 114 -0.87 -13.43 7.75
C GLY A 114 -1.26 -12.47 8.89
N PHE A 115 -0.70 -11.25 8.94
CA PHE A 115 -1.02 -10.24 9.95
C PHE A 115 -2.29 -9.46 9.55
N TYR A 116 -3.40 -10.20 9.41
CA TYR A 116 -4.67 -9.67 8.87
C TYR A 116 -5.26 -8.52 9.69
N LYS A 117 -5.16 -8.58 11.03
CA LYS A 117 -5.67 -7.50 11.90
C LYS A 117 -5.00 -6.17 11.59
N ALA A 118 -3.67 -6.16 11.46
CA ALA A 118 -2.95 -4.92 11.11
C ALA A 118 -3.35 -4.42 9.72
N ALA A 119 -3.45 -5.31 8.72
CA ALA A 119 -3.88 -4.93 7.37
C ALA A 119 -5.27 -4.29 7.36
N LEU A 120 -6.25 -4.88 8.07
CA LEU A 120 -7.61 -4.36 8.17
C LEU A 120 -7.67 -3.01 8.86
N PHE A 121 -7.05 -2.87 10.05
CA PHE A 121 -7.04 -1.61 10.78
C PHE A 121 -6.30 -0.51 10.01
N THR A 122 -5.16 -0.82 9.40
CA THR A 122 -4.42 0.14 8.58
C THR A 122 -5.26 0.61 7.40
N THR A 123 -5.97 -0.29 6.71
CA THR A 123 -6.86 0.07 5.60
C THR A 123 -7.98 1.00 6.08
N ALA A 124 -8.64 0.68 7.20
CA ALA A 124 -9.69 1.52 7.77
C ALA A 124 -9.17 2.93 8.13
N LEU A 125 -8.04 3.00 8.84
CA LEU A 125 -7.42 4.27 9.21
C LEU A 125 -6.95 5.08 7.98
N ALA A 126 -6.40 4.42 6.97
CA ALA A 126 -6.01 5.07 5.72
C ALA A 126 -7.23 5.68 5.00
N LEU A 127 -8.34 4.95 4.90
CA LEU A 127 -9.57 5.45 4.29
C LEU A 127 -10.15 6.62 5.10
N ILE A 128 -10.18 6.52 6.43
CA ILE A 128 -10.60 7.62 7.30
C ILE A 128 -9.72 8.85 7.05
N THR A 129 -8.41 8.68 7.03
CA THR A 129 -7.46 9.78 6.79
C THR A 129 -7.68 10.43 5.42
N LEU A 130 -7.81 9.63 4.36
CA LEU A 130 -7.97 10.13 3.00
C LEU A 130 -9.31 10.82 2.76
N TYR A 131 -10.36 10.39 3.44
CA TYR A 131 -11.71 10.93 3.28
C TYR A 131 -11.98 12.08 4.25
N PHE A 132 -11.76 11.83 5.55
CA PHE A 132 -12.11 12.77 6.62
C PHE A 132 -11.23 14.02 6.62
N LEU A 133 -9.89 13.87 6.49
CA LEU A 133 -9.01 15.05 6.47
C LEU A 133 -9.26 15.94 5.26
N ARG A 134 -9.61 15.38 4.12
CA ARG A 134 -10.04 16.18 2.95
C ARG A 134 -11.29 17.00 3.26
N TYR A 135 -12.26 16.42 3.96
CA TYR A 135 -13.46 17.14 4.35
C TYR A 135 -13.11 18.32 5.29
N VAL A 136 -12.22 18.08 6.26
CA VAL A 136 -11.71 19.11 7.16
C VAL A 136 -10.96 20.21 6.40
N GLU A 137 -10.03 19.85 5.50
CA GLU A 137 -9.30 20.79 4.66
C GLU A 137 -10.25 21.69 3.85
N ARG A 138 -11.27 21.09 3.25
CA ARG A 138 -12.27 21.83 2.47
C ARG A 138 -13.09 22.82 3.32
N ILE A 139 -13.39 22.47 4.57
CA ILE A 139 -14.11 23.38 5.49
C ILE A 139 -13.19 24.49 5.96
N MET A 140 -11.95 24.17 6.33
CA MET A 140 -11.01 25.13 6.94
C MET A 140 -10.35 26.05 5.92
N PHE A 141 -10.02 25.55 4.72
CA PHE A 141 -9.22 26.27 3.72
C PHE A 141 -9.97 26.56 2.41
N GLY A 142 -11.16 25.97 2.21
CA GLY A 142 -11.92 26.12 0.96
C GLY A 142 -12.51 27.51 0.68
N LYS A 143 -12.25 28.49 1.52
CA LYS A 143 -12.63 29.90 1.29
C LYS A 143 -11.55 30.73 0.61
N GLU A 144 -10.30 30.29 0.59
CA GLU A 144 -9.19 31.11 0.07
C GLU A 144 -8.90 30.92 -1.44
N GLU A 145 -9.41 29.88 -2.07
CA GLU A 145 -9.17 29.62 -3.51
C GLU A 145 -10.15 30.33 -4.46
N GLN A 146 -11.17 31.02 -3.96
CA GLN A 146 -12.11 31.77 -4.81
C GLN A 146 -11.76 33.27 -4.97
N GLU A 147 -10.70 33.75 -4.32
CA GLU A 147 -10.26 35.16 -4.41
C GLU A 147 -8.91 35.37 -5.12
N LYS A 148 -8.41 34.38 -5.85
CA LYS A 148 -7.20 34.52 -6.68
C LYS A 148 -7.53 34.06 -8.11
#